data_a2bc2dc8b474182863d29c44970a11b7
#
_entry.id   a2bc2dc8b474182863d29c44970a11b7
#
_cell.length_a   1.000
_cell.length_b   1.000
_cell.length_c   1.000
_cell.angle_alpha   90.00
_cell.angle_beta   90.00
_cell.angle_gamma   90.00
#
_symmetry.space_group_name_H-M   'P 1'
#
loop_
_entity.id
_entity.type
_entity.pdbx_description
1 polymer ?
#
loop_
_entity_poly.entity_id
_entity_poly.type
_entity_poly.pdbx_seq_one_letter_code
_entity_poly.pdbx_strand_id
1 'polypeptide(L)'
;MKSLPLLLAALIVPSILAHGDDSGLIADGAKVEVLGEGYLFTEGPAVDREGNVYFTDQPNDRIVKYTAADGTLSDWLKPAGRSNGLYFDKAGNLIACADGKNELWSITPDKKVTVLATDVGGKLLNGPNDLWLRPDGNFYFTDPLYARDYWDRDKAMQQPGQYVYYFDTKTRKATPVITDLKQPNGIVGTPDGKTLYAADIGAHKTYSYSIKPDGTVENKTLFCELGSDGMTIDAEGNVYLTGKGVTVFDKTGKQLTNIPIPEAWTGNVTFGGKDRDLLFITASKKVYGVKMRVKGAAE
;
A
#
# COMPACT_ATOMS: atom_id res chain seq x y z
N MET A 1 7.85 -65.65 -17.14
CA MET A 1 7.27 -64.35 -16.76
C MET A 1 8.14 -63.76 -15.65
N LYS A 2 8.96 -62.74 -15.96
CA LYS A 2 9.85 -62.12 -15.01
C LYS A 2 9.21 -60.80 -14.60
N SER A 3 8.88 -60.63 -13.33
CA SER A 3 8.34 -59.41 -12.74
C SER A 3 9.45 -58.37 -12.60
N LEU A 4 9.22 -57.17 -13.20
CA LEU A 4 10.08 -55.99 -13.07
C LEU A 4 9.65 -55.21 -11.82
N PRO A 5 10.59 -54.80 -10.94
CA PRO A 5 10.23 -53.96 -9.80
C PRO A 5 10.02 -52.51 -10.22
N LEU A 6 8.92 -51.93 -9.75
CA LEU A 6 8.60 -50.53 -9.92
C LEU A 6 9.49 -49.68 -8.99
N LEU A 7 10.42 -48.88 -9.52
CA LEU A 7 11.19 -47.92 -8.76
C LEU A 7 10.31 -46.68 -8.50
N LEU A 8 9.95 -46.49 -7.25
CA LEU A 8 9.28 -45.25 -6.78
C LEU A 8 10.35 -44.16 -6.65
N ALA A 9 10.39 -43.23 -7.57
CA ALA A 9 11.23 -42.03 -7.47
C ALA A 9 10.59 -41.07 -6.47
N ALA A 10 11.20 -40.91 -5.31
CA ALA A 10 10.84 -39.87 -4.36
C ALA A 10 11.25 -38.50 -4.91
N LEU A 11 10.27 -37.67 -5.21
CA LEU A 11 10.48 -36.27 -5.50
C LEU A 11 10.97 -35.56 -4.24
N ILE A 12 12.26 -35.24 -4.20
CA ILE A 12 12.84 -34.37 -3.18
C ILE A 12 12.40 -32.94 -3.58
N VAL A 13 11.39 -32.41 -2.91
CA VAL A 13 11.08 -30.98 -2.92
C VAL A 13 12.18 -30.29 -2.11
N PRO A 14 12.95 -29.37 -2.70
CA PRO A 14 13.95 -28.65 -1.94
C PRO A 14 13.24 -27.81 -0.88
N SER A 15 13.47 -28.12 0.38
CA SER A 15 13.13 -27.25 1.50
C SER A 15 13.91 -25.95 1.31
N ILE A 16 13.23 -24.85 1.01
CA ILE A 16 13.80 -23.51 1.11
C ILE A 16 14.13 -23.36 2.60
N LEU A 17 15.41 -23.41 2.92
CA LEU A 17 15.91 -23.09 4.24
C LEU A 17 15.43 -21.70 4.59
N ALA A 18 14.53 -21.60 5.57
CA ALA A 18 14.19 -20.35 6.20
C ALA A 18 15.50 -19.78 6.79
N HIS A 19 16.05 -18.73 6.18
CA HIS A 19 17.03 -17.91 6.87
C HIS A 19 16.28 -17.34 8.07
N GLY A 20 16.81 -17.62 9.28
CA GLY A 20 16.27 -17.01 10.48
C GLY A 20 16.25 -15.51 10.31
N ASP A 21 15.14 -14.87 10.68
CA ASP A 21 15.06 -13.41 10.70
C ASP A 21 15.93 -12.87 11.85
N ASP A 22 17.15 -12.46 11.50
CA ASP A 22 18.08 -11.83 12.45
C ASP A 22 17.62 -10.40 12.85
N SER A 23 16.60 -9.84 12.20
CA SER A 23 16.09 -8.49 12.50
C SER A 23 15.26 -8.45 13.80
N GLY A 24 14.72 -9.60 14.22
CA GLY A 24 13.82 -9.68 15.36
C GLY A 24 12.40 -9.13 15.12
N LEU A 25 12.04 -8.81 13.86
CA LEU A 25 10.74 -8.23 13.50
C LEU A 25 9.65 -9.29 13.29
N ILE A 26 10.01 -10.47 12.77
CA ILE A 26 9.08 -11.56 12.50
C ILE A 26 8.90 -12.39 13.77
N ALA A 27 7.68 -12.83 14.06
CA ALA A 27 7.40 -13.70 15.22
C ALA A 27 8.08 -15.06 15.07
N ASP A 28 8.45 -15.68 16.20
CA ASP A 28 9.17 -16.96 16.21
C ASP A 28 8.41 -18.04 15.44
N GLY A 29 9.08 -18.62 14.45
CA GLY A 29 8.53 -19.68 13.60
C GLY A 29 7.48 -19.23 12.60
N ALA A 30 7.12 -17.95 12.56
CA ALA A 30 6.18 -17.42 11.58
C ALA A 30 6.76 -17.50 10.17
N LYS A 31 5.89 -17.75 9.20
CA LYS A 31 6.21 -17.84 7.78
C LYS A 31 5.27 -16.93 6.98
N VAL A 32 5.73 -16.54 5.81
CA VAL A 32 4.87 -15.91 4.81
C VAL A 32 3.87 -16.95 4.31
N GLU A 33 2.58 -16.67 4.48
CA GLU A 33 1.48 -17.56 4.11
C GLU A 33 0.61 -16.90 3.04
N VAL A 34 0.06 -17.68 2.12
CA VAL A 34 -0.95 -17.22 1.16
C VAL A 34 -2.27 -17.09 1.91
N LEU A 35 -2.83 -15.89 1.97
CA LEU A 35 -4.15 -15.62 2.55
C LEU A 35 -5.26 -15.70 1.49
N GLY A 36 -4.94 -15.41 0.22
CA GLY A 36 -5.88 -15.47 -0.88
C GLY A 36 -5.22 -15.40 -2.24
N GLU A 37 -5.89 -15.93 -3.25
CA GLU A 37 -5.41 -15.98 -4.63
C GLU A 37 -6.57 -15.87 -5.63
N GLY A 38 -6.24 -15.75 -6.93
CA GLY A 38 -7.25 -15.66 -8.01
C GLY A 38 -7.63 -14.22 -8.34
N TYR A 39 -6.78 -13.25 -8.01
CA TYR A 39 -6.90 -11.85 -8.38
C TYR A 39 -6.17 -11.58 -9.72
N LEU A 40 -6.33 -10.38 -10.27
CA LEU A 40 -5.57 -9.95 -11.44
C LEU A 40 -4.40 -9.05 -11.06
N PHE A 41 -4.59 -8.11 -10.13
CA PHE A 41 -3.54 -7.28 -9.56
C PHE A 41 -4.02 -6.68 -8.25
N THR A 42 -3.42 -7.13 -7.15
CA THR A 42 -3.80 -6.71 -5.80
C THR A 42 -2.98 -5.52 -5.33
N GLU A 43 -3.67 -4.53 -4.74
CA GLU A 43 -3.10 -3.26 -4.32
C GLU A 43 -3.77 -2.71 -3.06
N GLY A 44 -3.26 -1.56 -2.62
CA GLY A 44 -3.79 -0.59 -1.70
C GLY A 44 -4.48 -1.12 -0.45
N PRO A 45 -3.84 -1.95 0.40
CA PRO A 45 -4.49 -2.49 1.58
C PRO A 45 -4.65 -1.42 2.65
N ALA A 46 -5.85 -1.33 3.22
CA ALA A 46 -6.18 -0.49 4.37
C ALA A 46 -6.83 -1.33 5.46
N VAL A 47 -6.61 -0.95 6.72
CA VAL A 47 -7.11 -1.71 7.87
C VAL A 47 -8.15 -0.90 8.63
N ASP A 48 -9.28 -1.52 8.98
CA ASP A 48 -10.31 -0.93 9.83
C ASP A 48 -9.99 -1.09 11.33
N ARG A 49 -10.84 -0.52 12.20
CA ARG A 49 -10.62 -0.57 13.66
C ARG A 49 -10.68 -1.97 14.25
N GLU A 50 -11.38 -2.88 13.61
CA GLU A 50 -11.51 -4.27 14.00
C GLU A 50 -10.33 -5.14 13.52
N GLY A 51 -9.42 -4.55 12.73
CA GLY A 51 -8.25 -5.23 12.16
C GLY A 51 -8.54 -5.95 10.85
N ASN A 52 -9.75 -5.80 10.28
CA ASN A 52 -10.03 -6.32 8.96
C ASN A 52 -9.25 -5.51 7.92
N VAL A 53 -8.80 -6.18 6.86
CA VAL A 53 -8.06 -5.52 5.78
C VAL A 53 -8.91 -5.45 4.52
N TYR A 54 -8.96 -4.26 3.93
CA TYR A 54 -9.60 -4.03 2.65
C TYR A 54 -8.51 -3.77 1.63
N PHE A 55 -8.57 -4.42 0.48
CA PHE A 55 -7.58 -4.24 -0.57
C PHE A 55 -8.26 -4.22 -1.94
N THR A 56 -7.58 -3.68 -2.93
CA THR A 56 -8.10 -3.56 -4.28
C THR A 56 -7.63 -4.71 -5.16
N ASP A 57 -8.50 -5.17 -6.04
CA ASP A 57 -8.18 -5.96 -7.22
C ASP A 57 -8.51 -5.07 -8.42
N GLN A 58 -7.59 -4.16 -8.72
CA GLN A 58 -7.78 -2.99 -9.57
C GLN A 58 -8.31 -3.35 -10.98
N PRO A 59 -7.75 -4.34 -11.72
CA PRO A 59 -8.26 -4.69 -13.04
C PRO A 59 -9.65 -5.34 -13.02
N ASN A 60 -10.06 -5.93 -11.90
CA ASN A 60 -11.40 -6.49 -11.70
C ASN A 60 -12.41 -5.48 -11.16
N ASP A 61 -11.98 -4.24 -10.93
CA ASP A 61 -12.79 -3.12 -10.44
C ASP A 61 -13.52 -3.46 -9.14
N ARG A 62 -12.80 -3.98 -8.14
CA ARG A 62 -13.38 -4.35 -6.85
C ARG A 62 -12.47 -4.07 -5.68
N ILE A 63 -13.08 -3.85 -4.53
CA ILE A 63 -12.47 -3.89 -3.20
C ILE A 63 -12.89 -5.18 -2.52
N VAL A 64 -11.91 -5.91 -2.00
CA VAL A 64 -12.09 -7.17 -1.26
C VAL A 64 -11.83 -6.92 0.21
N LYS A 65 -12.61 -7.55 1.09
CA LYS A 65 -12.41 -7.53 2.55
C LYS A 65 -11.84 -8.87 3.02
N TYR A 66 -10.75 -8.80 3.76
CA TYR A 66 -10.23 -9.88 4.61
C TYR A 66 -10.75 -9.67 6.03
N THR A 67 -11.48 -10.62 6.58
CA THR A 67 -12.04 -10.57 7.94
C THR A 67 -11.01 -11.12 8.93
N ALA A 68 -10.53 -10.28 9.85
CA ALA A 68 -9.49 -10.65 10.80
C ALA A 68 -9.91 -11.76 11.79
N ALA A 69 -11.20 -11.93 12.04
CA ALA A 69 -11.72 -12.89 13.00
C ALA A 69 -11.60 -14.33 12.54
N ASP A 70 -11.71 -14.60 11.24
CA ASP A 70 -11.81 -15.95 10.68
C ASP A 70 -11.00 -16.15 9.39
N GLY A 71 -10.34 -15.11 8.88
CA GLY A 71 -9.54 -15.16 7.66
C GLY A 71 -10.36 -15.21 6.36
N THR A 72 -11.68 -14.98 6.41
CA THR A 72 -12.51 -15.04 5.22
C THR A 72 -12.27 -13.85 4.29
N LEU A 73 -12.35 -14.09 3.00
CA LEU A 73 -12.24 -13.11 1.93
C LEU A 73 -13.57 -12.97 1.18
N SER A 74 -14.03 -11.74 1.00
CA SER A 74 -15.29 -11.46 0.30
C SER A 74 -15.22 -10.16 -0.48
N ASP A 75 -15.93 -10.08 -1.61
CA ASP A 75 -16.11 -8.81 -2.32
C ASP A 75 -16.86 -7.81 -1.44
N TRP A 76 -16.24 -6.67 -1.15
CA TRP A 76 -16.88 -5.63 -0.35
C TRP A 76 -17.59 -4.59 -1.21
N LEU A 77 -16.94 -4.11 -2.28
CA LEU A 77 -17.52 -3.13 -3.21
C LEU A 77 -17.16 -3.49 -4.66
N LYS A 78 -18.16 -3.44 -5.54
CA LYS A 78 -18.01 -3.59 -6.99
C LYS A 78 -19.19 -2.92 -7.71
N PRO A 79 -18.98 -1.98 -8.66
CA PRO A 79 -17.69 -1.44 -9.10
C PRO A 79 -17.03 -0.56 -8.01
N ALA A 80 -15.71 -0.47 -8.02
CA ALA A 80 -14.91 0.23 -7.03
C ALA A 80 -14.10 1.42 -7.63
N GLY A 81 -14.46 1.88 -8.83
CA GLY A 81 -13.79 2.97 -9.51
C GLY A 81 -12.35 2.67 -9.92
N ARG A 82 -12.01 1.38 -10.10
CA ARG A 82 -10.63 0.94 -10.35
C ARG A 82 -9.66 1.46 -9.30
N SER A 83 -10.10 1.56 -8.06
CA SER A 83 -9.29 2.09 -6.95
C SER A 83 -7.96 1.36 -6.82
N ASN A 84 -6.91 2.11 -6.46
CA ASN A 84 -5.59 1.63 -6.10
C ASN A 84 -5.41 1.73 -4.58
N GLY A 85 -4.76 2.76 -4.05
CA GLY A 85 -4.55 2.97 -2.63
C GLY A 85 -5.85 3.24 -1.86
N LEU A 86 -5.91 2.73 -0.63
CA LEU A 86 -7.02 2.87 0.30
C LEU A 86 -6.52 3.34 1.67
N TYR A 87 -7.37 4.05 2.41
CA TYR A 87 -7.10 4.39 3.81
C TYR A 87 -8.39 4.68 4.56
N PHE A 88 -8.54 4.23 5.81
CA PHE A 88 -9.70 4.56 6.64
C PHE A 88 -9.55 5.89 7.35
N ASP A 89 -10.60 6.70 7.35
CA ASP A 89 -10.69 7.88 8.20
C ASP A 89 -11.19 7.53 9.61
N LYS A 90 -11.12 8.51 10.52
CA LYS A 90 -11.57 8.34 11.91
C LYS A 90 -13.07 8.10 12.05
N ALA A 91 -13.87 8.40 11.04
CA ALA A 91 -15.31 8.13 11.03
C ALA A 91 -15.62 6.72 10.51
N GLY A 92 -14.62 5.99 10.01
CA GLY A 92 -14.75 4.68 9.41
C GLY A 92 -15.13 4.73 7.93
N ASN A 93 -14.99 5.88 7.27
CA ASN A 93 -15.10 5.95 5.82
C ASN A 93 -13.79 5.50 5.18
N LEU A 94 -13.89 4.81 4.06
CA LEU A 94 -12.75 4.39 3.26
C LEU A 94 -12.45 5.45 2.20
N ILE A 95 -11.29 6.08 2.31
CA ILE A 95 -10.77 6.99 1.27
C ILE A 95 -10.08 6.13 0.22
N ALA A 96 -10.36 6.40 -1.05
CA ALA A 96 -9.86 5.58 -2.15
C ALA A 96 -9.33 6.43 -3.31
N CYS A 97 -8.18 6.04 -3.83
CA CYS A 97 -7.61 6.56 -5.07
C CYS A 97 -8.30 5.88 -6.26
N ALA A 98 -9.46 6.42 -6.68
CA ALA A 98 -10.32 5.85 -7.71
C ALA A 98 -9.81 6.23 -9.11
N ASP A 99 -8.76 5.54 -9.53
CA ASP A 99 -7.95 5.82 -10.72
C ASP A 99 -8.73 5.76 -12.03
N GLY A 100 -9.79 4.99 -12.11
CA GLY A 100 -10.56 4.80 -13.35
C GLY A 100 -11.07 6.10 -13.98
N LYS A 101 -11.35 7.14 -13.18
CA LYS A 101 -11.85 8.45 -13.62
C LYS A 101 -11.06 9.62 -13.04
N ASN A 102 -9.81 9.44 -12.65
CA ASN A 102 -8.98 10.48 -12.02
C ASN A 102 -9.57 11.00 -10.69
N GLU A 103 -10.22 10.17 -9.90
CA GLU A 103 -11.02 10.62 -8.76
C GLU A 103 -10.40 10.20 -7.43
N LEU A 104 -10.64 11.00 -6.40
CA LEU A 104 -10.53 10.61 -5.01
C LEU A 104 -11.93 10.39 -4.46
N TRP A 105 -12.16 9.27 -3.79
CA TRP A 105 -13.46 8.92 -3.21
C TRP A 105 -13.41 8.87 -1.69
N SER A 106 -14.54 9.16 -1.05
CA SER A 106 -14.86 8.74 0.30
C SER A 106 -16.04 7.77 0.24
N ILE A 107 -15.88 6.58 0.81
CA ILE A 107 -16.85 5.50 0.76
C ILE A 107 -17.28 5.21 2.19
N THR A 108 -18.56 5.40 2.49
CA THR A 108 -19.11 5.12 3.83
C THR A 108 -19.23 3.61 4.10
N PRO A 109 -19.38 3.17 5.37
CA PRO A 109 -19.57 1.75 5.67
C PRO A 109 -20.77 1.11 4.97
N ASP A 110 -21.81 1.89 4.67
CA ASP A 110 -22.98 1.47 3.87
C ASP A 110 -22.73 1.58 2.34
N LYS A 111 -21.46 1.76 1.93
CA LYS A 111 -20.98 1.75 0.54
C LYS A 111 -21.46 2.92 -0.32
N LYS A 112 -21.86 4.03 0.30
CA LYS A 112 -22.19 5.26 -0.42
C LYS A 112 -20.90 5.99 -0.79
N VAL A 113 -20.72 6.23 -2.09
CA VAL A 113 -19.56 6.93 -2.64
C VAL A 113 -19.82 8.43 -2.71
N THR A 114 -18.83 9.21 -2.28
CA THR A 114 -18.76 10.66 -2.48
C THR A 114 -17.43 10.98 -3.15
N VAL A 115 -17.47 11.63 -4.32
CA VAL A 115 -16.26 12.10 -5.00
C VAL A 115 -15.71 13.30 -4.23
N LEU A 116 -14.47 13.21 -3.79
CA LEU A 116 -13.77 14.28 -3.04
C LEU A 116 -13.10 15.28 -3.98
N ALA A 117 -12.41 14.79 -5.01
CA ALA A 117 -11.72 15.59 -6.02
C ALA A 117 -11.58 14.81 -7.33
N THR A 118 -11.49 15.56 -8.43
CA THR A 118 -11.22 15.05 -9.80
C THR A 118 -10.10 15.82 -10.47
N ASP A 119 -9.83 17.04 -10.00
CA ASP A 119 -8.91 17.96 -10.64
C ASP A 119 -8.16 18.83 -9.62
N VAL A 120 -7.10 19.46 -10.10
CA VAL A 120 -6.40 20.55 -9.42
C VAL A 120 -6.16 21.68 -10.41
N GLY A 121 -6.67 22.88 -10.08
CA GLY A 121 -6.53 24.04 -10.94
C GLY A 121 -7.24 23.91 -12.29
N GLY A 122 -8.33 23.14 -12.36
CA GLY A 122 -9.11 22.89 -13.57
C GLY A 122 -8.49 21.87 -14.52
N LYS A 123 -7.44 21.17 -14.12
CA LYS A 123 -6.83 20.06 -14.85
C LYS A 123 -7.07 18.75 -14.07
N LEU A 124 -7.52 17.71 -14.76
CA LEU A 124 -7.75 16.40 -14.14
C LEU A 124 -6.48 15.89 -13.46
N LEU A 125 -6.64 15.08 -12.41
CA LEU A 125 -5.54 14.31 -11.84
C LEU A 125 -4.99 13.32 -12.87
N ASN A 126 -3.72 12.93 -12.76
CA ASN A 126 -3.11 11.94 -13.66
C ASN A 126 -3.71 10.54 -13.43
N GLY A 127 -3.76 10.14 -12.19
CA GLY A 127 -4.30 8.87 -11.69
C GLY A 127 -3.88 8.68 -10.24
N PRO A 128 -4.70 9.15 -9.27
CA PRO A 128 -4.39 8.99 -7.86
C PRO A 128 -4.02 7.55 -7.55
N ASN A 129 -2.90 7.35 -6.82
CA ASN A 129 -2.32 6.03 -6.63
C ASN A 129 -2.33 5.59 -5.17
N ASP A 130 -1.62 6.27 -4.28
CA ASP A 130 -1.55 5.91 -2.87
C ASP A 130 -1.79 7.13 -1.97
N LEU A 131 -2.14 6.90 -0.70
CA LEU A 131 -2.48 7.99 0.21
C LEU A 131 -2.15 7.65 1.67
N TRP A 132 -1.91 8.70 2.47
CA TRP A 132 -1.75 8.59 3.91
C TRP A 132 -2.51 9.71 4.63
N LEU A 133 -3.35 9.31 5.60
CA LEU A 133 -4.13 10.24 6.42
C LEU A 133 -3.31 10.73 7.62
N ARG A 134 -3.34 12.04 7.82
CA ARG A 134 -2.78 12.71 9.01
C ARG A 134 -3.70 12.55 10.22
N PRO A 135 -3.16 12.70 11.45
CA PRO A 135 -3.96 12.68 12.67
C PRO A 135 -5.07 13.75 12.72
N ASP A 136 -4.95 14.84 11.94
CA ASP A 136 -5.95 15.91 11.85
C ASP A 136 -7.08 15.63 10.86
N GLY A 137 -7.02 14.50 10.13
CA GLY A 137 -8.01 14.06 9.16
C GLY A 137 -7.78 14.59 7.73
N ASN A 138 -6.79 15.43 7.52
CA ASN A 138 -6.31 15.77 6.19
C ASN A 138 -5.38 14.67 5.68
N PHE A 139 -5.05 14.65 4.40
CA PHE A 139 -4.23 13.58 3.85
C PHE A 139 -3.32 14.02 2.71
N TYR A 140 -2.29 13.23 2.48
CA TYR A 140 -1.45 13.32 1.29
C TYR A 140 -1.80 12.18 0.35
N PHE A 141 -1.68 12.44 -0.96
CA PHE A 141 -1.81 11.41 -1.97
C PHE A 141 -0.82 11.62 -3.10
N THR A 142 -0.43 10.54 -3.73
CA THR A 142 0.44 10.53 -4.91
C THR A 142 -0.39 10.46 -6.18
N ASP A 143 0.05 11.18 -7.22
CA ASP A 143 -0.65 11.28 -8.51
C ASP A 143 0.30 11.01 -9.69
N PRO A 144 0.89 9.81 -9.75
CA PRO A 144 1.70 9.40 -10.88
C PRO A 144 0.83 9.10 -12.10
N LEU A 145 1.48 8.91 -13.27
CA LEU A 145 0.82 8.40 -14.46
C LEU A 145 1.20 6.95 -14.70
N TYR A 146 0.26 6.05 -14.48
CA TYR A 146 0.33 4.65 -14.91
C TYR A 146 -0.80 4.38 -15.89
N ALA A 147 -0.60 4.72 -17.17
CA ALA A 147 -1.61 4.46 -18.20
C ALA A 147 -2.00 2.98 -18.23
N ARG A 148 -3.30 2.71 -18.05
CA ARG A 148 -3.85 1.35 -18.01
C ARG A 148 -4.63 1.05 -19.27
N ASP A 149 -4.54 -0.18 -19.78
CA ASP A 149 -5.25 -0.59 -20.98
C ASP A 149 -6.78 -0.56 -20.82
N TYR A 150 -7.27 -0.78 -19.61
CA TYR A 150 -8.68 -0.76 -19.26
C TYR A 150 -9.27 0.64 -19.01
N TRP A 151 -8.48 1.73 -19.12
CA TRP A 151 -9.01 3.08 -18.98
C TRP A 151 -9.83 3.50 -20.21
N ASP A 152 -11.04 3.98 -19.97
CA ASP A 152 -11.92 4.61 -20.97
C ASP A 152 -11.73 6.14 -21.03
N ARG A 153 -10.63 6.66 -20.48
CA ARG A 153 -10.27 8.07 -20.38
C ARG A 153 -8.97 8.38 -21.15
N ASP A 154 -8.68 9.67 -21.30
CA ASP A 154 -7.40 10.10 -21.84
C ASP A 154 -6.24 9.52 -21.01
N LYS A 155 -5.31 8.88 -21.70
CA LYS A 155 -4.14 8.22 -21.09
C LYS A 155 -2.93 9.16 -21.02
N ALA A 156 -3.01 10.37 -21.55
CA ALA A 156 -1.95 11.38 -21.45
C ALA A 156 -1.87 11.96 -20.03
N MET A 157 -0.70 12.49 -19.70
CA MET A 157 -0.50 13.24 -18.45
C MET A 157 -1.38 14.48 -18.43
N GLN A 158 -2.20 14.63 -17.40
CA GLN A 158 -3.17 15.72 -17.29
C GLN A 158 -2.59 16.91 -16.50
N GLN A 159 -1.81 16.63 -15.45
CA GLN A 159 -1.11 17.63 -14.66
C GLN A 159 0.25 17.99 -15.29
N PRO A 160 0.87 19.12 -14.92
CA PRO A 160 2.20 19.50 -15.44
C PRO A 160 3.33 18.52 -15.09
N GLY A 161 3.12 17.66 -14.09
CA GLY A 161 4.06 16.66 -13.63
C GLY A 161 3.36 15.61 -12.78
N GLN A 162 4.16 14.71 -12.20
CA GLN A 162 3.70 13.67 -11.30
C GLN A 162 4.01 14.14 -9.88
N TYR A 163 2.97 14.46 -9.11
CA TYR A 163 3.13 15.20 -7.85
C TYR A 163 2.61 14.44 -6.65
N VAL A 164 3.04 14.89 -5.47
CA VAL A 164 2.35 14.59 -4.20
C VAL A 164 1.53 15.80 -3.84
N TYR A 165 0.28 15.56 -3.49
CA TYR A 165 -0.68 16.58 -3.10
C TYR A 165 -1.03 16.45 -1.62
N TYR A 166 -1.28 17.59 -0.98
CA TYR A 166 -1.98 17.69 0.29
C TYR A 166 -3.44 17.99 0.02
N PHE A 167 -4.34 17.22 0.65
CA PHE A 167 -5.78 17.43 0.57
C PHE A 167 -6.31 17.92 1.90
N ASP A 168 -6.87 19.13 1.90
CA ASP A 168 -7.60 19.71 3.03
C ASP A 168 -9.06 19.26 2.96
N THR A 169 -9.47 18.42 3.90
CA THR A 169 -10.81 17.82 3.93
C THR A 169 -11.92 18.82 4.23
N LYS A 170 -11.60 19.91 4.96
CA LYS A 170 -12.55 20.97 5.31
C LYS A 170 -12.88 21.85 4.11
N THR A 171 -11.86 22.26 3.36
CA THR A 171 -12.02 23.11 2.18
C THR A 171 -12.22 22.31 0.90
N ARG A 172 -11.98 20.99 0.93
CA ARG A 172 -11.99 20.06 -0.20
C ARG A 172 -11.05 20.51 -1.32
N LYS A 173 -9.88 20.99 -0.93
CA LYS A 173 -8.88 21.49 -1.87
C LYS A 173 -7.63 20.63 -1.84
N ALA A 174 -7.19 20.19 -3.00
CA ALA A 174 -5.88 19.58 -3.21
C ALA A 174 -4.86 20.67 -3.61
N THR A 175 -3.66 20.60 -3.02
CA THR A 175 -2.55 21.52 -3.29
C THR A 175 -1.28 20.69 -3.51
N PRO A 176 -0.53 20.89 -4.61
CA PRO A 176 0.74 20.19 -4.82
C PRO A 176 1.76 20.66 -3.77
N VAL A 177 2.39 19.70 -3.09
CA VAL A 177 3.36 19.97 -2.02
C VAL A 177 4.74 19.38 -2.29
N ILE A 178 4.84 18.36 -3.16
CA ILE A 178 6.11 17.82 -3.66
C ILE A 178 5.97 17.71 -5.18
N THR A 179 6.82 18.45 -5.91
CA THR A 179 6.70 18.60 -7.37
C THR A 179 7.99 18.22 -8.12
N ASP A 180 8.98 17.71 -7.42
CA ASP A 180 10.32 17.44 -7.91
C ASP A 180 10.70 15.96 -7.89
N LEU A 181 9.71 15.07 -7.72
CA LEU A 181 9.88 13.63 -7.89
C LEU A 181 9.64 13.20 -9.34
N LYS A 182 10.31 12.15 -9.75
CA LYS A 182 10.18 11.61 -11.11
C LYS A 182 8.86 10.82 -11.29
N GLN A 183 8.54 9.97 -10.33
CA GLN A 183 7.31 9.18 -10.30
C GLN A 183 6.99 8.78 -8.85
N PRO A 184 6.30 9.67 -8.09
CA PRO A 184 5.90 9.35 -6.73
C PRO A 184 4.91 8.18 -6.72
N ASN A 185 5.02 7.28 -5.73
CA ASN A 185 4.10 6.17 -5.55
C ASN A 185 3.82 5.95 -4.06
N GLY A 186 4.45 5.00 -3.37
CA GLY A 186 4.20 4.74 -1.97
C GLY A 186 4.40 5.97 -1.08
N ILE A 187 3.51 6.13 -0.11
CA ILE A 187 3.52 7.26 0.81
C ILE A 187 3.04 6.83 2.20
N VAL A 188 3.76 7.25 3.24
CA VAL A 188 3.36 7.01 4.63
C VAL A 188 3.91 8.11 5.51
N GLY A 189 3.25 8.41 6.61
CA GLY A 189 3.76 9.36 7.60
C GLY A 189 3.84 8.77 8.99
N THR A 190 4.56 9.47 9.87
CA THR A 190 4.63 9.10 11.28
C THR A 190 3.31 9.38 12.01
N PRO A 191 2.93 8.56 13.03
CA PRO A 191 1.67 8.72 13.76
C PRO A 191 1.50 10.08 14.44
N ASP A 192 2.62 10.76 14.74
CA ASP A 192 2.60 12.12 15.32
C ASP A 192 2.36 13.21 14.27
N GLY A 193 2.25 12.85 13.00
CA GLY A 193 1.98 13.78 11.90
C GLY A 193 3.13 14.71 11.55
N LYS A 194 4.39 14.42 11.96
CA LYS A 194 5.52 15.32 11.77
C LYS A 194 6.43 14.97 10.61
N THR A 195 6.48 13.70 10.22
CA THR A 195 7.34 13.23 9.13
C THR A 195 6.50 12.56 8.06
N LEU A 196 6.76 12.88 6.80
CA LEU A 196 6.20 12.21 5.63
C LEU A 196 7.31 11.49 4.90
N TYR A 197 7.11 10.23 4.56
CA TYR A 197 7.95 9.48 3.65
C TYR A 197 7.22 9.37 2.31
N ALA A 198 7.92 9.70 1.22
CA ALA A 198 7.40 9.57 -0.14
C ALA A 198 8.43 8.88 -1.02
N ALA A 199 8.02 7.79 -1.65
CA ALA A 199 8.85 7.04 -2.56
C ALA A 199 8.79 7.62 -3.97
N ASP A 200 9.94 7.87 -4.57
CA ASP A 200 10.14 8.14 -5.99
C ASP A 200 10.55 6.82 -6.67
N ILE A 201 9.56 6.01 -7.06
CA ILE A 201 9.83 4.72 -7.68
C ILE A 201 10.59 4.88 -9.01
N GLY A 202 10.32 5.95 -9.75
CA GLY A 202 10.98 6.25 -11.01
C GLY A 202 12.45 6.66 -10.86
N ALA A 203 12.88 7.10 -9.69
CA ALA A 203 14.27 7.43 -9.37
C ALA A 203 14.93 6.37 -8.47
N HIS A 204 14.22 5.33 -8.03
CA HIS A 204 14.69 4.30 -7.09
C HIS A 204 15.16 4.90 -5.75
N LYS A 205 14.38 5.86 -5.21
CA LYS A 205 14.71 6.57 -3.97
C LYS A 205 13.46 6.79 -3.14
N THR A 206 13.65 6.87 -1.83
CA THR A 206 12.61 7.31 -0.90
C THR A 206 13.15 8.49 -0.11
N TYR A 207 12.32 9.51 0.05
CA TYR A 207 12.68 10.73 0.77
C TYR A 207 11.80 10.90 2.01
N SER A 208 12.35 11.51 3.04
CA SER A 208 11.61 12.00 4.19
C SER A 208 11.49 13.52 4.13
N TYR A 209 10.39 14.03 4.68
CA TYR A 209 10.06 15.46 4.74
C TYR A 209 9.52 15.81 6.13
N SER A 210 9.80 17.02 6.60
CA SER A 210 9.12 17.58 7.77
C SER A 210 7.77 18.16 7.35
N ILE A 211 6.70 17.79 8.05
CA ILE A 211 5.35 18.30 7.82
C ILE A 211 5.13 19.55 8.63
N LYS A 212 4.66 20.64 7.99
CA LYS A 212 4.26 21.86 8.65
C LYS A 212 2.78 21.85 9.06
N PRO A 213 2.38 22.72 9.99
CA PRO A 213 0.98 22.81 10.42
C PRO A 213 -0.02 23.06 9.29
N ASP A 214 0.37 23.80 8.26
CA ASP A 214 -0.45 24.13 7.10
C ASP A 214 -0.52 23.00 6.04
N GLY A 215 0.14 21.87 6.29
CA GLY A 215 0.19 20.73 5.36
C GLY A 215 1.27 20.83 4.28
N THR A 216 1.99 21.94 4.19
CA THR A 216 3.18 21.99 3.32
C THR A 216 4.33 21.19 3.96
N VAL A 217 5.30 20.81 3.13
CA VAL A 217 6.45 20.02 3.59
C VAL A 217 7.75 20.75 3.32
N GLU A 218 8.77 20.45 4.13
CA GLU A 218 10.11 21.02 4.04
C GLU A 218 11.19 20.00 4.43
N ASN A 219 12.46 20.38 4.40
CA ASN A 219 13.59 19.55 4.84
C ASN A 219 13.68 18.20 4.12
N LYS A 220 13.50 18.21 2.77
CA LYS A 220 13.68 17.00 1.95
C LYS A 220 15.02 16.34 2.25
N THR A 221 15.00 15.09 2.69
CA THR A 221 16.21 14.30 3.00
C THR A 221 16.10 12.94 2.33
N LEU A 222 17.18 12.44 1.74
CA LEU A 222 17.22 11.07 1.24
C LEU A 222 17.09 10.11 2.43
N PHE A 223 16.05 9.31 2.43
CA PHE A 223 15.83 8.29 3.46
C PHE A 223 16.55 6.99 3.08
N CYS A 224 16.36 6.49 1.84
CA CYS A 224 17.09 5.33 1.33
C CYS A 224 17.15 5.33 -0.21
N GLU A 225 18.10 4.59 -0.76
CA GLU A 225 18.26 4.37 -2.21
C GLU A 225 17.43 3.15 -2.68
N LEU A 226 16.14 3.18 -2.36
CA LEU A 226 15.13 2.23 -2.83
C LEU A 226 13.82 2.99 -3.05
N GLY A 227 13.20 2.79 -4.22
CA GLY A 227 11.82 3.20 -4.48
C GLY A 227 10.84 2.20 -3.90
N SER A 228 9.58 2.58 -3.81
CA SER A 228 8.53 1.69 -3.31
C SER A 228 7.23 1.88 -4.09
N ASP A 229 6.51 0.80 -4.30
CA ASP A 229 5.13 0.83 -4.77
C ASP A 229 4.22 1.29 -3.61
N GLY A 230 4.02 0.46 -2.59
CA GLY A 230 3.31 0.85 -1.38
C GLY A 230 4.20 0.90 -0.15
N MET A 231 3.73 1.49 0.94
CA MET A 231 4.50 1.67 2.18
C MET A 231 3.62 1.54 3.42
N THR A 232 4.22 1.06 4.52
CA THR A 232 3.64 1.16 5.87
C THR A 232 4.72 1.43 6.91
N ILE A 233 4.30 1.69 8.15
CA ILE A 233 5.19 1.98 9.28
C ILE A 233 4.71 1.22 10.52
N ASP A 234 5.66 0.70 11.32
CA ASP A 234 5.34 0.06 12.59
C ASP A 234 5.41 1.05 13.79
N ALA A 235 5.02 0.57 14.96
CA ALA A 235 5.00 1.35 16.19
C ALA A 235 6.40 1.75 16.69
N GLU A 236 7.46 1.12 16.21
CA GLU A 236 8.85 1.45 16.52
C GLU A 236 9.43 2.48 15.55
N GLY A 237 8.67 2.80 14.48
CA GLY A 237 9.05 3.74 13.44
C GLY A 237 9.84 3.11 12.30
N ASN A 238 9.86 1.78 12.18
CA ASN A 238 10.45 1.13 11.03
C ASN A 238 9.52 1.27 9.83
N VAL A 239 10.09 1.56 8.67
CA VAL A 239 9.37 1.83 7.42
C VAL A 239 9.52 0.63 6.48
N TYR A 240 8.39 0.15 5.99
CA TYR A 240 8.27 -1.03 5.14
C TYR A 240 8.02 -0.58 3.70
N LEU A 241 8.90 -0.97 2.79
CA LEU A 241 8.87 -0.63 1.37
C LEU A 241 8.61 -1.89 0.54
N THR A 242 7.72 -1.78 -0.45
CA THR A 242 7.38 -2.88 -1.35
C THR A 242 8.03 -2.75 -2.73
N GLY A 243 7.96 -3.83 -3.50
CA GLY A 243 8.54 -3.98 -4.82
C GLY A 243 9.07 -5.40 -4.99
N LYS A 244 10.35 -5.65 -4.69
CA LYS A 244 10.93 -6.99 -4.67
C LYS A 244 10.88 -7.56 -3.24
N GLY A 245 9.73 -8.12 -2.84
CA GLY A 245 9.41 -8.45 -1.47
C GLY A 245 9.08 -7.21 -0.65
N VAL A 246 9.21 -7.30 0.68
CA VAL A 246 9.04 -6.17 1.61
C VAL A 246 10.37 -5.90 2.28
N THR A 247 10.97 -4.74 1.98
CA THR A 247 12.22 -4.29 2.59
C THR A 247 11.92 -3.37 3.76
N VAL A 248 12.50 -3.65 4.92
CA VAL A 248 12.28 -2.89 6.15
C VAL A 248 13.51 -2.06 6.47
N PHE A 249 13.28 -0.79 6.75
CA PHE A 249 14.30 0.17 7.18
C PHE A 249 13.97 0.70 8.57
N ASP A 250 14.98 0.93 9.39
CA ASP A 250 14.78 1.68 10.63
C ASP A 250 14.52 3.17 10.33
N LYS A 251 14.14 3.92 11.36
CA LYS A 251 13.86 5.37 11.24
C LYS A 251 15.04 6.22 10.73
N THR A 252 16.26 5.67 10.67
CA THR A 252 17.46 6.36 10.15
C THR A 252 17.72 6.07 8.68
N GLY A 253 16.92 5.15 8.06
CA GLY A 253 17.12 4.71 6.70
C GLY A 253 18.12 3.55 6.56
N LYS A 254 18.50 2.91 7.66
CA LYS A 254 19.32 1.70 7.63
C LYS A 254 18.43 0.49 7.37
N GLN A 255 18.74 -0.29 6.34
CA GLN A 255 18.02 -1.53 6.07
C GLN A 255 18.22 -2.55 7.19
N LEU A 256 17.11 -3.09 7.69
CA LEU A 256 17.06 -4.13 8.72
C LEU A 256 16.95 -5.52 8.09
N THR A 257 16.00 -5.70 7.18
CA THR A 257 15.73 -7.00 6.55
C THR A 257 15.00 -6.83 5.21
N ASN A 258 14.86 -7.92 4.47
CA ASN A 258 13.91 -8.06 3.36
C ASN A 258 13.10 -9.33 3.58
N ILE A 259 11.80 -9.23 3.56
CA ILE A 259 10.85 -10.35 3.64
C ILE A 259 10.56 -10.79 2.20
N PRO A 260 11.08 -11.94 1.74
CA PRO A 260 10.88 -12.40 0.38
C PRO A 260 9.42 -12.85 0.18
N ILE A 261 8.82 -12.38 -0.91
CA ILE A 261 7.48 -12.80 -1.36
C ILE A 261 7.64 -13.58 -2.67
N PRO A 262 7.02 -14.77 -2.83
CA PRO A 262 7.21 -15.61 -4.01
C PRO A 262 6.35 -15.13 -5.20
N GLU A 263 6.40 -13.84 -5.49
CA GLU A 263 5.72 -13.18 -6.60
C GLU A 263 6.69 -12.28 -7.37
N ALA A 264 6.36 -11.99 -8.62
CA ALA A 264 7.17 -11.11 -9.45
C ALA A 264 7.23 -9.68 -8.93
N TRP A 265 6.13 -9.23 -8.30
CA TRP A 265 6.00 -7.89 -7.75
C TRP A 265 5.15 -7.88 -6.48
N THR A 266 5.61 -7.16 -5.46
CA THR A 266 4.86 -6.85 -4.25
C THR A 266 4.34 -5.42 -4.38
N GLY A 267 3.02 -5.26 -4.48
CA GLY A 267 2.38 -3.98 -4.71
C GLY A 267 2.37 -3.12 -3.45
N ASN A 268 1.72 -3.60 -2.39
CA ASN A 268 1.51 -2.77 -1.22
C ASN A 268 1.47 -3.59 0.08
N VAL A 269 1.44 -2.92 1.24
CA VAL A 269 1.57 -3.56 2.54
C VAL A 269 0.88 -2.74 3.64
N THR A 270 0.23 -3.42 4.60
CA THR A 270 -0.31 -2.79 5.81
C THR A 270 -0.25 -3.73 6.99
N PHE A 271 -0.37 -3.20 8.20
CA PHE A 271 -0.54 -4.00 9.40
C PHE A 271 -2.03 -4.22 9.69
N GLY A 272 -2.49 -5.46 9.61
CA GLY A 272 -3.83 -5.89 9.93
C GLY A 272 -3.90 -6.86 11.10
N GLY A 273 -5.03 -7.56 11.21
CA GLY A 273 -5.29 -8.46 12.32
C GLY A 273 -5.77 -7.72 13.56
N LYS A 274 -6.45 -8.44 14.45
CA LYS A 274 -7.03 -7.88 15.69
C LYS A 274 -6.00 -7.16 16.57
N ASP A 275 -4.77 -7.68 16.61
CA ASP A 275 -3.68 -7.14 17.43
C ASP A 275 -2.74 -6.21 16.64
N ARG A 276 -3.04 -5.94 15.36
CA ARG A 276 -2.23 -5.12 14.45
C ARG A 276 -0.81 -5.66 14.24
N ASP A 277 -0.62 -6.96 14.27
CA ASP A 277 0.65 -7.64 14.13
C ASP A 277 0.68 -8.66 12.98
N LEU A 278 -0.36 -8.68 12.15
CA LEU A 278 -0.37 -9.36 10.86
C LEU A 278 0.12 -8.38 9.78
N LEU A 279 1.32 -8.56 9.27
CA LEU A 279 1.75 -7.84 8.07
C LEU A 279 1.02 -8.43 6.88
N PHE A 280 0.01 -7.70 6.37
CA PHE A 280 -0.80 -8.06 5.22
C PHE A 280 -0.18 -7.46 3.96
N ILE A 281 0.06 -8.28 2.94
CA ILE A 281 0.87 -7.93 1.77
C ILE A 281 0.07 -8.25 0.51
N THR A 282 -0.11 -7.26 -0.35
CA THR A 282 -0.65 -7.44 -1.70
C THR A 282 0.49 -7.67 -2.67
N ALA A 283 0.41 -8.73 -3.48
CA ALA A 283 1.49 -9.08 -4.39
C ALA A 283 0.94 -9.75 -5.65
N SER A 284 1.09 -9.08 -6.79
CA SER A 284 0.65 -9.58 -8.09
C SER A 284 -0.80 -10.09 -8.05
N LYS A 285 -1.02 -11.40 -8.09
CA LYS A 285 -2.34 -12.05 -8.16
C LYS A 285 -2.78 -12.69 -6.84
N LYS A 286 -2.07 -12.40 -5.75
CA LYS A 286 -2.31 -12.99 -4.44
C LYS A 286 -2.18 -11.97 -3.32
N VAL A 287 -2.64 -12.37 -2.15
CA VAL A 287 -2.38 -11.67 -0.89
C VAL A 287 -1.73 -12.62 0.09
N TYR A 288 -0.81 -12.08 0.88
CA TYR A 288 0.00 -12.82 1.82
C TYR A 288 -0.11 -12.23 3.21
N GLY A 289 0.24 -13.01 4.21
CA GLY A 289 0.36 -12.57 5.59
C GLY A 289 1.58 -13.16 6.27
N VAL A 290 2.15 -12.41 7.18
CA VAL A 290 3.17 -12.92 8.11
C VAL A 290 2.96 -12.30 9.48
N LYS A 291 3.04 -13.15 10.53
CA LYS A 291 2.92 -12.68 11.92
C LYS A 291 4.19 -11.96 12.32
N MET A 292 4.05 -10.75 12.83
CA MET A 292 5.15 -9.91 13.27
C MET A 292 5.23 -9.91 14.80
N ARG A 293 6.42 -9.58 15.36
CA ARG A 293 6.60 -9.26 16.78
C ARG A 293 6.22 -7.82 17.07
N VAL A 294 6.42 -6.95 16.10
CA VAL A 294 6.04 -5.54 16.15
C VAL A 294 4.60 -5.37 15.69
N LYS A 295 4.00 -4.26 16.07
CA LYS A 295 2.65 -3.88 15.65
C LYS A 295 2.73 -2.72 14.67
N GLY A 296 1.73 -2.62 13.81
CA GLY A 296 1.54 -1.40 13.02
C GLY A 296 1.43 -0.17 13.93
N ALA A 297 1.88 0.96 13.43
CA ALA A 297 1.72 2.22 14.12
C ALA A 297 0.23 2.50 14.38
N ALA A 298 -0.09 3.10 15.51
CA ALA A 298 -1.46 3.53 15.81
C ALA A 298 -1.86 4.66 14.85
N GLU A 299 -3.04 4.51 14.23
CA GLU A 299 -3.65 5.48 13.33
C GLU A 299 -4.66 6.38 14.05
#